data_f7d3fb97aa7fe9ac96b746201ffa3690
#
_entry.id   f7d3fb97aa7fe9ac96b746201ffa3690
#
_cell.length_a   1.000
_cell.length_b   1.000
_cell.length_c   1.000
_cell.angle_alpha   90.00
_cell.angle_beta   90.00
_cell.angle_gamma   90.00
#
_symmetry.space_group_name_H-M   'P 1'
#
loop_
_entity.id
_entity.type
_entity.pdbx_description
1 polymer ?
#
loop_
_entity_poly.entity_id
_entity_poly.type
_entity_poly.pdbx_seq_one_letter_code
_entity_poly.pdbx_strand_id
1 'polypeptide(L)'
;MMSKLDPPEAGRSALSRPRLIDRLASAAHGQITLVTAPAGAGKTTLLRSWLAAGQVPGVPVWVSLDAADRDPGTFWSYVLAGLDRVGLAVPSGEIEPAGTPVHLLAAALYGRAEPVLLVLDDADLLAGSEVPEELDFLARHAGSALRLVLASRGDPQVHRLRHRLDGSVTDIRADDLAATEAEAREIFALHGVTPSDECVRAVLRRTGGWMAGVTLTALAAAERLGAAGPGRGHDDRAVATAADADIADYLDAEVLAPLPPADVQLLSQVGLVEHVPGALAVELSGRPAARQALDDLGRRTSLLQRCRRHEDCHRMDPLLVRLLAGRRSAGSSRRLHRRAGEWCAAGDRSVDAAIHLATALDWPEAASALVNGYAVAHLSAGPQARRLLAVFSGMPPDSRGAQSAVVLAAVAVARGDAEVAAKQLGRAEELVDDVPPDRAGALALALAVAGAGLARLSGDADRAMEAR
;
A
#
# COMPACT_ATOMS: atom_id res chain seq x y z
N MET A 1 -0.51 34.52 6.14
CA MET A 1 -1.92 34.20 6.20
C MET A 1 -2.61 34.15 4.83
N MET A 2 -2.30 35.06 3.89
CA MET A 2 -2.87 35.03 2.52
C MET A 2 -2.44 33.81 1.69
N SER A 3 -1.28 33.21 1.97
CA SER A 3 -0.74 32.04 1.27
C SER A 3 -1.59 30.76 1.35
N LYS A 4 -2.49 30.65 2.34
CA LYS A 4 -3.42 29.52 2.44
C LYS A 4 -4.53 29.55 1.38
N LEU A 5 -4.83 30.73 0.84
CA LEU A 5 -5.91 30.95 -0.11
C LEU A 5 -5.46 30.84 -1.58
N ASP A 6 -4.22 30.51 -1.80
CA ASP A 6 -3.65 30.28 -3.13
C ASP A 6 -3.15 28.84 -3.24
N PRO A 7 -3.38 28.15 -4.38
CA PRO A 7 -2.79 26.86 -4.62
C PRO A 7 -1.25 26.99 -4.52
N PRO A 8 -0.52 26.04 -3.91
CA PRO A 8 0.92 26.09 -3.84
C PRO A 8 1.56 26.20 -5.23
N GLU A 9 2.69 26.88 -5.36
CA GLU A 9 3.37 27.05 -6.66
C GLU A 9 3.73 25.73 -7.32
N ALA A 10 3.68 25.70 -8.67
CA ALA A 10 4.07 24.51 -9.42
C ALA A 10 5.57 24.27 -9.27
N GLY A 11 5.97 23.09 -8.82
CA GLY A 11 7.32 22.62 -9.04
C GLY A 11 7.63 22.59 -10.56
N ARG A 12 8.89 22.87 -10.93
CA ARG A 12 9.33 22.94 -12.36
C ARG A 12 9.09 21.63 -13.13
N SER A 13 8.86 20.53 -12.45
CA SER A 13 8.68 19.19 -13.02
C SER A 13 7.26 18.63 -12.81
N ALA A 14 6.24 19.51 -12.79
CA ALA A 14 4.86 19.06 -12.63
C ALA A 14 4.36 18.34 -13.89
N LEU A 15 4.12 17.02 -13.75
CA LEU A 15 3.55 16.20 -14.79
C LEU A 15 2.08 16.57 -15.04
N SER A 16 1.70 16.77 -16.30
CA SER A 16 0.29 16.86 -16.70
C SER A 16 -0.32 15.45 -16.75
N ARG A 17 -1.51 15.29 -16.16
CA ARG A 17 -2.22 13.99 -16.08
C ARG A 17 -3.64 14.12 -16.65
N PRO A 18 -3.79 14.22 -17.99
CA PRO A 18 -5.08 14.50 -18.63
C PRO A 18 -6.18 13.53 -18.20
N ARG A 19 -5.89 12.22 -18.12
CA ARG A 19 -6.85 11.19 -17.68
C ARG A 19 -7.48 11.49 -16.32
N LEU A 20 -6.70 12.08 -15.38
CA LEU A 20 -7.18 12.41 -14.05
C LEU A 20 -7.88 13.78 -14.03
N ILE A 21 -7.43 14.72 -14.87
CA ILE A 21 -8.09 16.01 -15.06
C ILE A 21 -9.50 15.78 -15.64
N ASP A 22 -9.65 14.95 -16.67
CA ASP A 22 -10.93 14.58 -17.25
C ASP A 22 -11.84 13.87 -16.23
N ARG A 23 -11.25 13.00 -15.41
CA ARG A 23 -11.98 12.32 -14.33
C ARG A 23 -12.45 13.29 -13.26
N LEU A 24 -11.61 14.26 -12.84
CA LEU A 24 -12.01 15.32 -11.91
C LEU A 24 -13.09 16.22 -12.50
N ALA A 25 -12.96 16.62 -13.76
CA ALA A 25 -13.96 17.42 -14.45
C ALA A 25 -15.32 16.70 -14.49
N SER A 26 -15.33 15.40 -14.79
CA SER A 26 -16.53 14.57 -14.76
C SER A 26 -17.08 14.39 -13.33
N ALA A 27 -16.20 14.18 -12.35
CA ALA A 27 -16.54 13.99 -10.95
C ALA A 27 -17.15 15.24 -10.31
N ALA A 28 -16.68 16.40 -10.70
CA ALA A 28 -17.10 17.69 -10.14
C ALA A 28 -18.52 18.11 -10.58
N HIS A 29 -19.20 17.34 -11.41
CA HIS A 29 -20.66 17.46 -11.60
C HIS A 29 -21.42 16.91 -10.38
N GLY A 30 -20.83 16.02 -9.58
CA GLY A 30 -21.32 15.64 -8.27
C GLY A 30 -21.10 16.75 -7.23
N GLN A 31 -21.73 16.62 -6.07
CA GLN A 31 -21.65 17.63 -5.02
C GLN A 31 -20.32 17.58 -4.25
N ILE A 32 -19.78 16.36 -4.02
CA ILE A 32 -18.57 16.12 -3.26
C ILE A 32 -17.60 15.26 -4.06
N THR A 33 -16.37 15.70 -4.19
CA THR A 33 -15.26 14.92 -4.74
C THR A 33 -14.22 14.69 -3.65
N LEU A 34 -13.91 13.42 -3.37
CA LEU A 34 -12.91 13.04 -2.40
C LEU A 34 -11.67 12.53 -3.13
N VAL A 35 -10.51 13.12 -2.86
CA VAL A 35 -9.22 12.70 -3.38
C VAL A 35 -8.39 12.17 -2.21
N THR A 36 -8.46 10.86 -1.97
CA THR A 36 -7.87 10.24 -0.79
C THR A 36 -6.70 9.34 -1.15
N ALA A 37 -5.49 9.74 -0.73
CA ALA A 37 -4.27 8.99 -0.98
C ALA A 37 -3.17 9.40 0.01
N PRO A 38 -2.12 8.56 0.21
CA PRO A 38 -1.00 8.88 1.09
C PRO A 38 -0.27 10.18 0.70
N ALA A 39 0.63 10.63 1.57
CA ALA A 39 1.57 11.69 1.24
C ALA A 39 2.36 11.32 -0.04
N GLY A 40 2.74 12.29 -0.86
CA GLY A 40 3.49 12.06 -2.08
C GLY A 40 2.74 11.40 -3.24
N ALA A 41 1.43 11.13 -3.12
CA ALA A 41 0.62 10.59 -4.22
C ALA A 41 0.27 11.61 -5.32
N GLY A 42 0.58 12.89 -5.12
CA GLY A 42 0.35 13.95 -6.10
C GLY A 42 -1.04 14.57 -6.06
N LYS A 43 -1.77 14.50 -4.94
CA LYS A 43 -3.12 15.09 -4.76
C LYS A 43 -3.14 16.59 -5.06
N THR A 44 -2.36 17.37 -4.33
CA THR A 44 -2.27 18.84 -4.46
C THR A 44 -1.84 19.24 -5.87
N THR A 45 -0.83 18.54 -6.44
CA THR A 45 -0.36 18.78 -7.81
C THR A 45 -1.45 18.53 -8.85
N LEU A 46 -2.24 17.46 -8.68
CA LEU A 46 -3.35 17.14 -9.57
C LEU A 46 -4.44 18.21 -9.50
N LEU A 47 -4.90 18.56 -8.30
CA LEU A 47 -5.94 19.57 -8.12
C LEU A 47 -5.53 20.92 -8.70
N ARG A 48 -4.30 21.34 -8.47
CA ARG A 48 -3.74 22.56 -9.05
C ARG A 48 -3.68 22.50 -10.58
N SER A 49 -3.23 21.39 -11.16
CA SER A 49 -3.19 21.21 -12.61
C SER A 49 -4.58 21.25 -13.23
N TRP A 50 -5.57 20.71 -12.54
CA TRP A 50 -6.97 20.78 -12.93
C TRP A 50 -7.52 22.21 -12.91
N LEU A 51 -7.23 22.99 -11.84
CA LEU A 51 -7.59 24.41 -11.77
C LEU A 51 -6.95 25.21 -12.91
N ALA A 52 -5.66 24.98 -13.17
CA ALA A 52 -4.91 25.65 -14.25
C ALA A 52 -5.43 25.29 -15.65
N ALA A 53 -5.99 24.10 -15.84
CA ALA A 53 -6.61 23.68 -17.11
C ALA A 53 -7.94 24.40 -17.39
N GLY A 54 -8.53 25.11 -16.41
CA GLY A 54 -9.77 25.84 -16.57
C GLY A 54 -11.02 24.97 -16.77
N GLN A 55 -10.93 23.66 -16.56
CA GLN A 55 -12.04 22.71 -16.74
C GLN A 55 -12.82 22.49 -15.43
N VAL A 56 -13.09 23.56 -14.71
CA VAL A 56 -13.74 23.51 -13.40
C VAL A 56 -15.17 24.00 -13.46
N PRO A 57 -16.10 23.38 -12.73
CA PRO A 57 -17.48 23.84 -12.66
C PRO A 57 -17.61 24.98 -11.68
N GLY A 58 -17.65 26.22 -12.15
CA GLY A 58 -17.89 27.41 -11.34
C GLY A 58 -16.63 28.10 -10.83
N VAL A 59 -16.80 28.95 -9.82
CA VAL A 59 -15.75 29.82 -9.28
C VAL A 59 -14.90 29.07 -8.27
N PRO A 60 -13.59 28.88 -8.50
CA PRO A 60 -12.73 28.14 -7.57
C PRO A 60 -12.32 28.98 -6.36
N VAL A 61 -12.47 28.40 -5.19
CA VAL A 61 -11.96 28.89 -3.91
C VAL A 61 -11.06 27.83 -3.31
N TRP A 62 -9.78 28.15 -3.07
CA TRP A 62 -8.79 27.24 -2.51
C TRP A 62 -8.50 27.58 -1.06
N VAL A 63 -8.43 26.57 -0.19
CA VAL A 63 -7.92 26.67 1.17
C VAL A 63 -6.98 25.52 1.46
N SER A 64 -5.70 25.82 1.72
CA SER A 64 -4.74 24.87 2.28
C SER A 64 -4.89 24.84 3.79
N LEU A 65 -5.15 23.68 4.35
CA LEU A 65 -5.46 23.52 5.78
C LEU A 65 -4.20 23.21 6.60
N ASP A 66 -4.22 23.66 7.85
CA ASP A 66 -3.25 23.28 8.87
C ASP A 66 -3.95 22.92 10.19
N ALA A 67 -3.17 22.58 11.23
CA ALA A 67 -3.71 22.15 12.52
C ALA A 67 -4.56 23.22 13.24
N ALA A 68 -4.37 24.50 12.93
CA ALA A 68 -5.17 25.59 13.54
C ALA A 68 -6.60 25.63 13.00
N ASP A 69 -6.82 25.11 11.78
CA ASP A 69 -8.13 25.09 11.15
C ASP A 69 -9.09 24.04 11.75
N ARG A 70 -8.65 23.28 12.76
CA ARG A 70 -9.53 22.46 13.59
C ARG A 70 -10.50 23.29 14.44
N ASP A 71 -10.13 24.55 14.71
CA ASP A 71 -11.05 25.53 15.31
C ASP A 71 -12.03 26.04 14.25
N PRO A 72 -13.36 25.82 14.41
CA PRO A 72 -14.35 26.21 13.42
C PRO A 72 -14.30 27.71 13.08
N GLY A 73 -14.05 28.57 14.06
CA GLY A 73 -13.93 30.00 13.84
C GLY A 73 -12.80 30.38 12.90
N THR A 74 -11.62 29.76 13.11
CA THR A 74 -10.45 29.93 12.26
C THR A 74 -10.72 29.38 10.86
N PHE A 75 -11.25 28.18 10.75
CA PHE A 75 -11.59 27.55 9.47
C PHE A 75 -12.52 28.41 8.63
N TRP A 76 -13.68 28.82 9.19
CA TRP A 76 -14.66 29.60 8.46
C TRP A 76 -14.14 30.99 8.12
N SER A 77 -13.25 31.58 8.92
CA SER A 77 -12.64 32.86 8.59
C SER A 77 -11.85 32.81 7.28
N TYR A 78 -11.10 31.70 7.03
CA TYR A 78 -10.39 31.50 5.77
C TYR A 78 -11.34 31.19 4.60
N VAL A 79 -12.36 30.37 4.81
CA VAL A 79 -13.34 30.08 3.76
C VAL A 79 -14.06 31.39 3.34
N LEU A 80 -14.50 32.21 4.28
CA LEU A 80 -15.14 33.47 4.00
C LEU A 80 -14.20 34.49 3.31
N ALA A 81 -12.94 34.55 3.75
CA ALA A 81 -11.91 35.36 3.08
C ALA A 81 -11.63 34.91 1.65
N GLY A 82 -11.64 33.59 1.40
CA GLY A 82 -11.51 33.02 0.06
C GLY A 82 -12.69 33.38 -0.84
N LEU A 83 -13.90 33.33 -0.32
CA LEU A 83 -15.13 33.74 -1.02
C LEU A 83 -15.14 35.23 -1.34
N ASP A 84 -14.74 36.10 -0.40
CA ASP A 84 -14.66 37.54 -0.60
C ASP A 84 -13.68 37.90 -1.74
N ARG A 85 -12.52 37.21 -1.84
CA ARG A 85 -11.55 37.38 -2.93
C ARG A 85 -12.12 37.14 -4.34
N VAL A 86 -13.11 36.29 -4.45
CA VAL A 86 -13.80 36.00 -5.72
C VAL A 86 -15.11 36.79 -5.87
N GLY A 87 -15.30 37.84 -5.06
CA GLY A 87 -16.45 38.73 -5.14
C GLY A 87 -17.74 38.14 -4.54
N LEU A 88 -17.62 37.14 -3.68
CA LEU A 88 -18.74 36.48 -3.00
C LEU A 88 -18.80 36.93 -1.52
N ALA A 89 -19.01 38.21 -1.28
CA ALA A 89 -19.19 38.69 0.08
C ALA A 89 -20.43 38.05 0.70
N VAL A 90 -20.25 37.30 1.79
CA VAL A 90 -21.34 36.82 2.64
C VAL A 90 -21.72 37.98 3.55
N PRO A 91 -23.03 38.42 3.60
CA PRO A 91 -23.41 39.48 4.46
C PRO A 91 -23.02 39.22 5.93
N SER A 92 -22.18 40.11 6.47
CA SER A 92 -21.87 40.13 7.91
C SER A 92 -23.05 40.72 8.64
N GLY A 93 -24.22 40.07 8.61
CA GLY A 93 -25.33 40.43 9.46
C GLY A 93 -24.91 40.24 10.92
N GLU A 94 -25.43 41.05 11.83
CA GLU A 94 -25.29 40.80 13.27
C GLU A 94 -25.68 39.36 13.51
N ILE A 95 -24.64 38.52 13.79
CA ILE A 95 -24.82 37.11 14.08
C ILE A 95 -25.61 37.08 15.38
N GLU A 96 -26.93 36.78 15.28
CA GLU A 96 -27.67 36.42 16.50
C GLU A 96 -26.85 35.33 17.24
N PRO A 97 -26.86 35.34 18.59
CA PRO A 97 -25.98 34.46 19.37
C PRO A 97 -26.10 32.94 19.09
N ALA A 98 -26.99 32.53 18.19
CA ALA A 98 -27.29 31.14 17.85
C ALA A 98 -26.98 30.76 16.38
N GLY A 99 -26.51 31.65 15.51
CA GLY A 99 -26.22 31.32 14.09
C GLY A 99 -24.75 31.12 13.84
N THR A 100 -24.33 29.87 13.54
CA THR A 100 -22.98 29.61 13.06
C THR A 100 -22.80 30.21 11.66
N PRO A 101 -21.59 30.68 11.28
CA PRO A 101 -21.32 31.24 9.95
C PRO A 101 -21.76 30.32 8.79
N VAL A 102 -21.80 29.00 9.02
CA VAL A 102 -22.19 28.00 8.00
C VAL A 102 -23.65 28.15 7.55
N HIS A 103 -24.59 28.56 8.43
CA HIS A 103 -25.98 28.74 8.06
C HIS A 103 -26.18 29.95 7.13
N LEU A 104 -25.48 31.06 7.42
CA LEU A 104 -25.52 32.26 6.57
C LEU A 104 -24.89 31.96 5.22
N LEU A 105 -23.80 31.22 5.20
CA LEU A 105 -23.12 30.81 3.96
C LEU A 105 -24.01 29.90 3.12
N ALA A 106 -24.69 28.92 3.74
CA ALA A 106 -25.61 28.02 3.02
C ALA A 106 -26.76 28.84 2.37
N ALA A 107 -27.33 29.80 3.10
CA ALA A 107 -28.38 30.67 2.57
C ALA A 107 -27.86 31.57 1.44
N ALA A 108 -26.64 32.12 1.55
CA ALA A 108 -26.05 32.99 0.54
C ALA A 108 -25.69 32.23 -0.76
N LEU A 109 -25.35 30.94 -0.65
CA LEU A 109 -25.05 30.08 -1.79
C LEU A 109 -26.33 29.55 -2.45
N TYR A 110 -27.38 29.33 -1.69
CA TYR A 110 -28.63 28.73 -2.20
C TYR A 110 -29.21 29.48 -3.40
N GLY A 111 -29.49 28.76 -4.48
CA GLY A 111 -30.10 29.33 -5.67
C GLY A 111 -29.14 30.10 -6.61
N ARG A 112 -27.85 30.16 -6.34
CA ARG A 112 -26.87 30.75 -7.28
C ARG A 112 -26.83 29.98 -8.58
N ALA A 113 -26.79 30.70 -9.69
CA ALA A 113 -26.69 30.12 -11.03
C ALA A 113 -25.29 29.56 -11.30
N GLU A 114 -24.26 30.27 -10.85
CA GLU A 114 -22.86 29.85 -10.96
C GLU A 114 -22.40 29.24 -9.63
N PRO A 115 -22.02 27.93 -9.62
CA PRO A 115 -21.60 27.27 -8.40
C PRO A 115 -20.23 27.75 -7.92
N VAL A 116 -19.99 27.59 -6.63
CA VAL A 116 -18.67 27.75 -6.00
C VAL A 116 -18.01 26.38 -5.92
N LEU A 117 -16.77 26.28 -6.40
CA LEU A 117 -15.92 25.12 -6.22
C LEU A 117 -14.99 25.35 -5.03
N LEU A 118 -15.35 24.83 -3.86
CA LEU A 118 -14.51 24.92 -2.65
C LEU A 118 -13.54 23.74 -2.61
N VAL A 119 -12.26 24.02 -2.74
CA VAL A 119 -11.16 23.04 -2.68
C VAL A 119 -10.48 23.16 -1.32
N LEU A 120 -10.52 22.10 -0.53
CA LEU A 120 -9.85 21.97 0.77
C LEU A 120 -8.71 20.96 0.64
N ASP A 121 -7.47 21.45 0.73
CA ASP A 121 -6.28 20.60 0.69
C ASP A 121 -5.82 20.25 2.10
N ASP A 122 -5.33 19.00 2.31
CA ASP A 122 -4.99 18.41 3.61
C ASP A 122 -6.19 18.31 4.58
N ALA A 123 -7.38 17.95 4.07
CA ALA A 123 -8.64 17.88 4.83
C ALA A 123 -8.65 16.83 5.96
N ASP A 124 -7.69 15.92 6.02
CA ASP A 124 -7.49 15.00 7.16
C ASP A 124 -7.16 15.73 8.46
N LEU A 125 -6.62 16.94 8.38
CA LEU A 125 -6.32 17.78 9.55
C LEU A 125 -7.57 18.23 10.30
N LEU A 126 -8.73 18.22 9.67
CA LEU A 126 -10.02 18.54 10.30
C LEU A 126 -10.60 17.37 11.11
N ALA A 127 -10.02 16.18 11.02
CA ALA A 127 -10.56 15.00 11.69
C ALA A 127 -10.67 15.20 13.22
N GLY A 128 -11.85 14.87 13.77
CA GLY A 128 -12.14 15.01 15.19
C GLY A 128 -12.46 16.43 15.66
N SER A 129 -12.68 17.39 14.74
CA SER A 129 -13.29 18.70 15.01
C SER A 129 -14.77 18.70 14.61
N GLU A 130 -15.47 19.81 14.81
CA GLU A 130 -16.86 20.00 14.39
C GLU A 130 -16.98 20.34 12.90
N VAL A 131 -15.90 20.79 12.27
CA VAL A 131 -15.88 21.27 10.87
C VAL A 131 -16.40 20.24 9.85
N PRO A 132 -16.09 18.92 9.92
CA PRO A 132 -16.66 17.94 8.99
C PRO A 132 -18.19 17.87 9.02
N GLU A 133 -18.81 18.03 10.19
CA GLU A 133 -20.27 18.05 10.33
C GLU A 133 -20.87 19.33 9.74
N GLU A 134 -20.21 20.47 9.94
CA GLU A 134 -20.59 21.75 9.36
C GLU A 134 -20.42 21.76 7.83
N LEU A 135 -19.37 21.13 7.29
CA LEU A 135 -19.20 20.94 5.85
C LEU A 135 -20.31 20.06 5.26
N ASP A 136 -20.71 18.99 5.97
CA ASP A 136 -21.82 18.14 5.56
C ASP A 136 -23.15 18.92 5.57
N PHE A 137 -23.36 19.77 6.58
CA PHE A 137 -24.50 20.67 6.63
C PHE A 137 -24.50 21.62 5.42
N LEU A 138 -23.36 22.28 5.15
CA LEU A 138 -23.22 23.20 4.03
C LEU A 138 -23.50 22.53 2.69
N ALA A 139 -22.93 21.35 2.45
CA ALA A 139 -23.16 20.58 1.25
C ALA A 139 -24.65 20.28 1.04
N ARG A 140 -25.36 19.89 2.10
CA ARG A 140 -26.80 19.59 2.02
C ARG A 140 -27.68 20.80 1.71
N HIS A 141 -27.33 21.97 2.24
CA HIS A 141 -28.22 23.13 2.19
C HIS A 141 -27.88 24.13 1.08
N ALA A 142 -26.64 24.16 0.60
CA ALA A 142 -26.25 24.96 -0.56
C ALA A 142 -26.69 24.36 -1.92
N GLY A 143 -27.09 23.08 -1.93
CA GLY A 143 -27.59 22.42 -3.13
C GLY A 143 -26.55 22.36 -4.26
N SER A 144 -27.00 22.62 -5.50
CA SER A 144 -26.13 22.60 -6.68
C SER A 144 -25.17 23.79 -6.77
N ALA A 145 -25.32 24.78 -5.91
CA ALA A 145 -24.51 26.00 -5.91
C ALA A 145 -23.13 25.79 -5.21
N LEU A 146 -22.93 24.64 -4.52
CA LEU A 146 -21.66 24.27 -3.95
C LEU A 146 -21.13 22.98 -4.56
N ARG A 147 -19.85 22.98 -4.93
CA ARG A 147 -19.03 21.81 -5.27
C ARG A 147 -17.90 21.75 -4.29
N LEU A 148 -17.80 20.66 -3.55
CA LEU A 148 -16.78 20.47 -2.51
C LEU A 148 -15.75 19.45 -2.97
N VAL A 149 -14.48 19.83 -2.96
CA VAL A 149 -13.35 18.94 -3.26
C VAL A 149 -12.47 18.84 -2.04
N LEU A 150 -12.30 17.63 -1.51
CA LEU A 150 -11.50 17.36 -0.33
C LEU A 150 -10.29 16.51 -0.73
N ALA A 151 -9.07 17.06 -0.64
CA ALA A 151 -7.84 16.28 -0.71
C ALA A 151 -7.42 15.89 0.70
N SER A 152 -7.15 14.60 0.91
CA SER A 152 -6.93 14.06 2.25
C SER A 152 -5.95 12.89 2.22
N ARG A 153 -5.14 12.74 3.27
CA ARG A 153 -4.29 11.55 3.47
C ARG A 153 -5.09 10.35 3.99
N GLY A 154 -6.18 10.60 4.68
CA GLY A 154 -7.08 9.61 5.27
C GLY A 154 -8.55 9.90 5.00
N ASP A 155 -9.44 9.33 5.79
CA ASP A 155 -10.88 9.59 5.69
C ASP A 155 -11.19 11.01 6.22
N PRO A 156 -11.71 11.93 5.42
CA PRO A 156 -12.02 13.28 5.85
C PRO A 156 -13.26 13.36 6.77
N GLN A 157 -13.83 12.23 7.18
CA GLN A 157 -14.95 12.10 8.13
C GLN A 157 -16.26 12.81 7.73
N VAL A 158 -16.42 13.22 6.46
CA VAL A 158 -17.72 13.62 5.94
C VAL A 158 -18.64 12.43 5.77
N HIS A 159 -19.96 12.59 5.91
CA HIS A 159 -20.96 11.52 5.89
C HIS A 159 -21.06 10.82 4.51
N ARG A 160 -19.97 10.16 4.09
CA ARG A 160 -19.77 9.52 2.76
C ARG A 160 -20.86 8.54 2.37
N LEU A 161 -21.39 7.76 3.32
CA LEU A 161 -22.38 6.73 3.01
C LEU A 161 -23.69 7.33 2.51
N ARG A 162 -24.13 8.43 3.11
CA ARG A 162 -25.34 9.14 2.69
C ARG A 162 -25.18 9.70 1.29
N HIS A 163 -24.12 10.46 1.05
CA HIS A 163 -23.82 11.07 -0.24
C HIS A 163 -23.52 10.04 -1.34
N ARG A 164 -23.04 8.83 -0.98
CA ARG A 164 -22.88 7.72 -1.92
C ARG A 164 -24.20 7.10 -2.36
N LEU A 165 -25.16 7.01 -1.47
CA LEU A 165 -26.50 6.51 -1.81
C LEU A 165 -27.23 7.45 -2.79
N ASP A 166 -27.02 8.75 -2.64
CA ASP A 166 -27.60 9.78 -3.49
C ASP A 166 -26.81 9.98 -4.81
N GLY A 167 -25.69 9.25 -5.00
CA GLY A 167 -24.83 9.40 -6.18
C GLY A 167 -24.07 10.73 -6.25
N SER A 168 -24.05 11.50 -5.15
CA SER A 168 -23.48 12.86 -5.09
C SER A 168 -21.97 12.88 -4.75
N VAL A 169 -21.36 11.72 -4.44
CA VAL A 169 -19.93 11.60 -4.10
C VAL A 169 -19.17 10.84 -5.16
N THR A 170 -18.04 11.41 -5.56
CA THR A 170 -17.02 10.71 -6.35
C THR A 170 -15.74 10.49 -5.52
N ASP A 171 -15.26 9.26 -5.47
CA ASP A 171 -14.00 8.89 -4.82
C ASP A 171 -12.88 8.73 -5.87
N ILE A 172 -11.76 9.45 -5.68
CA ILE A 172 -10.47 9.25 -6.36
C ILE A 172 -9.48 8.77 -5.30
N ARG A 173 -8.92 7.58 -5.50
CA ARG A 173 -8.08 6.92 -4.50
C ARG A 173 -6.64 6.72 -4.96
N ALA A 174 -5.78 6.21 -4.08
CA ALA A 174 -4.38 5.96 -4.35
C ALA A 174 -4.15 5.14 -5.63
N ASP A 175 -4.96 4.08 -5.86
CA ASP A 175 -4.86 3.24 -7.06
C ASP A 175 -5.16 4.04 -8.35
N ASP A 176 -6.08 5.02 -8.29
CA ASP A 176 -6.40 5.90 -9.41
C ASP A 176 -5.25 6.89 -9.68
N LEU A 177 -4.59 7.34 -8.61
CA LEU A 177 -3.45 8.26 -8.63
C LEU A 177 -2.12 7.59 -8.97
N ALA A 178 -2.06 6.26 -8.99
CA ALA A 178 -0.84 5.54 -9.35
C ALA A 178 -0.38 5.93 -10.78
N ALA A 179 0.92 6.12 -10.94
CA ALA A 179 1.52 6.43 -12.22
C ALA A 179 1.36 5.28 -13.20
N THR A 180 0.96 5.57 -14.42
CA THR A 180 0.99 4.64 -15.55
C THR A 180 2.41 4.53 -16.11
N GLU A 181 2.67 3.54 -16.99
CA GLU A 181 3.96 3.43 -17.66
C GLU A 181 4.29 4.69 -18.49
N ALA A 182 3.31 5.29 -19.15
CA ALA A 182 3.49 6.51 -19.92
C ALA A 182 3.86 7.70 -19.01
N GLU A 183 3.12 7.88 -17.90
CA GLU A 183 3.40 8.92 -16.92
C GLU A 183 4.77 8.74 -16.25
N ALA A 184 5.17 7.50 -15.95
CA ALA A 184 6.49 7.22 -15.40
C ALA A 184 7.61 7.57 -16.40
N ARG A 185 7.48 7.21 -17.68
CA ARG A 185 8.45 7.61 -18.72
C ARG A 185 8.58 9.13 -18.83
N GLU A 186 7.45 9.85 -18.78
CA GLU A 186 7.46 11.31 -18.83
C GLU A 186 8.16 11.92 -17.62
N ILE A 187 7.96 11.37 -16.39
CA ILE A 187 8.70 11.79 -15.20
C ILE A 187 10.20 11.60 -15.40
N PHE A 188 10.65 10.44 -15.88
CA PHE A 188 12.06 10.21 -16.16
C PHE A 188 12.60 11.19 -17.22
N ALA A 189 11.85 11.43 -18.28
CA ALA A 189 12.23 12.38 -19.34
C ALA A 189 12.36 13.82 -18.83
N LEU A 190 11.47 14.27 -17.92
CA LEU A 190 11.56 15.57 -17.25
C LEU A 190 12.88 15.76 -16.46
N HIS A 191 13.48 14.64 -16.01
CA HIS A 191 14.78 14.63 -15.32
C HIS A 191 15.95 14.22 -16.22
N GLY A 192 15.74 14.18 -17.56
CA GLY A 192 16.80 13.89 -18.53
C GLY A 192 17.24 12.43 -18.56
N VAL A 193 16.42 11.50 -18.07
CA VAL A 193 16.69 10.07 -18.04
C VAL A 193 15.78 9.33 -19.02
N THR A 194 16.33 8.40 -19.80
CA THR A 194 15.57 7.57 -20.74
C THR A 194 15.77 6.09 -20.39
N PRO A 195 15.00 5.54 -19.41
CA PRO A 195 15.11 4.15 -19.00
C PRO A 195 14.48 3.22 -20.05
N SER A 196 14.87 1.93 -20.04
CA SER A 196 14.17 0.90 -20.82
C SER A 196 12.75 0.65 -20.30
N ASP A 197 11.91 0.06 -21.14
CA ASP A 197 10.54 -0.34 -20.74
C ASP A 197 10.56 -1.34 -19.57
N GLU A 198 11.56 -2.21 -19.51
CA GLU A 198 11.74 -3.15 -18.40
C GLU A 198 12.08 -2.42 -17.10
N CYS A 199 12.96 -1.43 -17.17
CA CYS A 199 13.29 -0.57 -16.03
C CYS A 199 12.05 0.17 -15.52
N VAL A 200 11.28 0.81 -16.40
CA VAL A 200 10.02 1.50 -16.04
C VAL A 200 9.07 0.55 -15.31
N ARG A 201 8.83 -0.64 -15.87
CA ARG A 201 7.99 -1.65 -15.21
C ARG A 201 8.56 -2.12 -13.87
N ALA A 202 9.89 -2.24 -13.75
CA ALA A 202 10.53 -2.58 -12.47
C ALA A 202 10.33 -1.50 -11.42
N VAL A 203 10.47 -0.22 -11.77
CA VAL A 203 10.20 0.93 -10.89
C VAL A 203 8.74 0.94 -10.45
N LEU A 204 7.79 0.78 -11.39
CA LEU A 204 6.36 0.75 -11.06
C LEU A 204 6.00 -0.42 -10.15
N ARG A 205 6.55 -1.61 -10.37
CA ARG A 205 6.37 -2.74 -9.45
C ARG A 205 6.92 -2.45 -8.06
N ARG A 206 8.06 -1.77 -7.96
CA ARG A 206 8.70 -1.43 -6.68
C ARG A 206 7.96 -0.36 -5.91
N THR A 207 7.47 0.66 -6.60
CA THR A 207 6.80 1.83 -6.01
C THR A 207 5.28 1.68 -5.94
N GLY A 208 4.69 0.65 -6.57
CA GLY A 208 3.25 0.57 -6.75
C GLY A 208 2.68 1.72 -7.59
N GLY A 209 3.51 2.41 -8.37
CA GLY A 209 3.15 3.62 -9.09
C GLY A 209 3.02 4.87 -8.21
N TRP A 210 3.47 4.83 -6.96
CA TRP A 210 3.45 5.99 -6.07
C TRP A 210 4.32 7.13 -6.62
N MET A 211 3.70 8.30 -6.84
CA MET A 211 4.28 9.42 -7.59
C MET A 211 5.62 9.89 -7.00
N ALA A 212 5.69 10.09 -5.67
CA ALA A 212 6.94 10.49 -5.03
C ALA A 212 8.04 9.44 -5.22
N GLY A 213 7.71 8.14 -5.13
CA GLY A 213 8.67 7.07 -5.34
C GLY A 213 9.21 7.03 -6.78
N VAL A 214 8.35 7.23 -7.78
CA VAL A 214 8.77 7.31 -9.19
C VAL A 214 9.64 8.55 -9.42
N THR A 215 9.25 9.70 -8.86
CA THR A 215 9.98 10.96 -9.01
C THR A 215 11.36 10.90 -8.33
N LEU A 216 11.43 10.40 -7.08
CA LEU A 216 12.71 10.23 -6.38
C LEU A 216 13.64 9.28 -7.15
N THR A 217 13.09 8.20 -7.73
CA THR A 217 13.87 7.27 -8.54
C THR A 217 14.43 7.96 -9.80
N ALA A 218 13.64 8.80 -10.46
CA ALA A 218 14.10 9.56 -11.62
C ALA A 218 15.19 10.59 -11.26
N LEU A 219 15.04 11.30 -10.14
CA LEU A 219 16.03 12.24 -9.61
C LEU A 219 17.35 11.55 -9.29
N ALA A 220 17.31 10.49 -8.49
CA ALA A 220 18.52 9.73 -8.11
C ALA A 220 19.21 9.08 -9.32
N ALA A 221 18.44 8.66 -10.32
CA ALA A 221 18.99 8.17 -11.59
C ALA A 221 19.69 9.29 -12.37
N ALA A 222 19.09 10.47 -12.44
CA ALA A 222 19.69 11.63 -13.11
C ALA A 222 21.01 12.06 -12.46
N GLU A 223 21.07 12.10 -11.14
CA GLU A 223 22.28 12.41 -10.38
C GLU A 223 23.42 11.41 -10.65
N ARG A 224 23.10 10.11 -10.64
CA ARG A 224 24.09 9.05 -10.94
C ARG A 224 24.62 9.12 -12.37
N LEU A 225 23.76 9.45 -13.33
CA LEU A 225 24.14 9.61 -14.72
C LEU A 225 25.01 10.85 -14.93
N GLY A 226 24.66 11.97 -14.28
CA GLY A 226 25.48 13.18 -14.28
C GLY A 226 26.89 12.93 -13.71
N ALA A 227 27.00 12.11 -12.67
CA ALA A 227 28.28 11.74 -12.06
C ALA A 227 29.10 10.73 -12.90
N ALA A 228 28.45 9.89 -13.73
CA ALA A 228 29.12 8.83 -14.49
C ALA A 228 29.74 9.30 -15.83
N GLY A 229 29.39 10.50 -16.31
CA GLY A 229 29.84 11.05 -17.61
C GLY A 229 29.14 10.41 -18.82
N PRO A 230 29.23 11.07 -20.01
CA PRO A 230 28.56 10.58 -21.22
C PRO A 230 29.18 9.28 -21.73
N GLY A 231 28.38 8.26 -22.00
CA GLY A 231 28.78 7.03 -22.72
C GLY A 231 28.76 5.71 -21.95
N ARG A 232 28.35 5.68 -20.66
CA ARG A 232 28.10 4.42 -19.96
C ARG A 232 26.62 4.00 -20.12
N GLY A 233 26.42 2.77 -20.60
CA GLY A 233 25.09 2.17 -20.70
C GLY A 233 24.38 2.14 -19.36
N HIS A 234 23.06 2.30 -19.39
CA HIS A 234 22.21 2.30 -18.20
C HIS A 234 22.11 0.87 -17.67
N ASP A 235 22.54 0.63 -16.43
CA ASP A 235 22.15 -0.57 -15.69
C ASP A 235 20.73 -0.34 -15.15
N ASP A 236 19.75 -0.94 -15.79
CA ASP A 236 18.34 -0.84 -15.42
C ASP A 236 18.08 -1.22 -13.97
N ARG A 237 18.84 -2.18 -13.42
CA ARG A 237 18.72 -2.57 -12.03
C ARG A 237 19.22 -1.49 -11.09
N ALA A 238 20.34 -0.87 -11.43
CA ALA A 238 20.88 0.24 -10.65
C ALA A 238 19.96 1.46 -10.68
N VAL A 239 19.31 1.73 -11.83
CA VAL A 239 18.29 2.79 -11.94
C VAL A 239 17.07 2.45 -11.07
N ALA A 240 16.53 1.24 -11.17
CA ALA A 240 15.33 0.85 -10.43
C ALA A 240 15.48 0.87 -8.90
N THR A 241 16.72 0.81 -8.38
CA THR A 241 17.03 0.85 -6.94
C THR A 241 17.70 2.15 -6.51
N ALA A 242 17.81 3.13 -7.41
CA ALA A 242 18.59 4.35 -7.18
C ALA A 242 18.15 5.13 -5.93
N ALA A 243 16.87 5.18 -5.65
CA ALA A 243 16.27 6.00 -4.61
C ALA A 243 15.77 5.22 -3.39
N ASP A 244 16.22 3.99 -3.16
CA ASP A 244 15.69 3.20 -2.03
C ASP A 244 15.90 3.89 -0.67
N ALA A 245 17.02 4.59 -0.48
CA ALA A 245 17.29 5.37 0.73
C ALA A 245 16.39 6.61 0.81
N ASP A 246 16.31 7.39 -0.26
CA ASP A 246 15.51 8.63 -0.29
C ASP A 246 14.01 8.35 -0.11
N ILE A 247 13.53 7.23 -0.68
CA ILE A 247 12.16 6.75 -0.48
C ILE A 247 11.93 6.38 1.00
N ALA A 248 12.90 5.71 1.62
CA ALA A 248 12.82 5.35 3.03
C ALA A 248 12.80 6.60 3.92
N ASP A 249 13.68 7.56 3.67
CA ASP A 249 13.76 8.82 4.41
C ASP A 249 12.47 9.64 4.26
N TYR A 250 11.91 9.71 3.04
CA TYR A 250 10.64 10.40 2.80
C TYR A 250 9.48 9.73 3.57
N LEU A 251 9.37 8.40 3.51
CA LEU A 251 8.33 7.67 4.22
C LEU A 251 8.48 7.82 5.75
N ASP A 252 9.71 7.87 6.23
CA ASP A 252 9.99 8.11 7.64
C ASP A 252 9.53 9.50 8.09
N ALA A 253 9.87 10.53 7.33
CA ALA A 253 9.54 11.91 7.67
C ALA A 253 8.03 12.21 7.52
N GLU A 254 7.44 11.81 6.40
CA GLU A 254 6.08 12.22 6.03
C GLU A 254 4.98 11.26 6.49
N VAL A 255 5.35 10.01 6.81
CA VAL A 255 4.39 8.95 7.10
C VAL A 255 4.50 8.46 8.53
N LEU A 256 5.72 8.08 8.97
CA LEU A 256 5.90 7.47 10.28
C LEU A 256 6.11 8.50 11.39
N ALA A 257 6.85 9.58 11.14
CA ALA A 257 7.13 10.59 12.16
C ALA A 257 5.86 11.28 12.72
N PRO A 258 4.80 11.53 11.93
CA PRO A 258 3.55 12.09 12.45
C PRO A 258 2.72 11.12 13.30
N LEU A 259 3.03 9.81 13.28
CA LEU A 259 2.26 8.80 14.00
C LEU A 259 2.71 8.68 15.47
N PRO A 260 1.78 8.36 16.38
CA PRO A 260 2.14 8.01 17.75
C PRO A 260 3.14 6.85 17.79
N PRO A 261 4.14 6.86 18.71
CA PRO A 261 5.14 5.80 18.80
C PRO A 261 4.54 4.39 18.95
N ALA A 262 3.41 4.28 19.64
CA ALA A 262 2.68 3.02 19.82
C ALA A 262 2.14 2.45 18.47
N ASP A 263 1.75 3.32 17.56
CA ASP A 263 1.25 2.94 16.22
C ASP A 263 2.42 2.54 15.31
N VAL A 264 3.53 3.27 15.35
CA VAL A 264 4.76 2.90 14.64
C VAL A 264 5.28 1.54 15.11
N GLN A 265 5.23 1.27 16.43
CA GLN A 265 5.58 -0.02 16.98
C GLN A 265 4.66 -1.14 16.47
N LEU A 266 3.34 -0.92 16.48
CA LEU A 266 2.36 -1.87 15.94
C LEU A 266 2.67 -2.18 14.47
N LEU A 267 2.82 -1.15 13.63
CA LEU A 267 3.16 -1.31 12.22
C LEU A 267 4.46 -2.11 12.03
N SER A 268 5.48 -1.82 12.85
CA SER A 268 6.76 -2.54 12.80
C SER A 268 6.64 -4.02 13.17
N GLN A 269 5.68 -4.39 14.01
CA GLN A 269 5.43 -5.77 14.41
C GLN A 269 4.61 -6.54 13.35
N VAL A 270 3.58 -5.91 12.78
CA VAL A 270 2.67 -6.57 11.84
C VAL A 270 3.09 -6.47 10.37
N GLY A 271 3.98 -5.55 10.02
CA GLY A 271 4.47 -5.31 8.65
C GLY A 271 5.44 -6.39 8.13
N LEU A 272 5.16 -7.66 8.42
CA LEU A 272 5.85 -8.81 7.86
C LEU A 272 5.28 -9.21 6.51
N VAL A 273 4.01 -8.89 6.29
CA VAL A 273 3.19 -9.31 5.16
C VAL A 273 2.31 -8.15 4.69
N GLU A 274 1.94 -8.19 3.41
CA GLU A 274 1.04 -7.18 2.83
C GLU A 274 -0.41 -7.34 3.34
N HIS A 275 -0.82 -8.58 3.61
CA HIS A 275 -2.17 -8.89 4.08
C HIS A 275 -2.10 -9.34 5.54
N VAL A 276 -2.59 -8.49 6.43
CA VAL A 276 -2.52 -8.66 7.88
C VAL A 276 -3.91 -9.01 8.43
N PRO A 277 -4.18 -10.30 8.74
CA PRO A 277 -5.38 -10.67 9.49
C PRO A 277 -5.37 -10.04 10.88
N GLY A 278 -6.51 -9.55 11.36
CA GLY A 278 -6.61 -8.92 12.67
C GLY A 278 -6.17 -9.83 13.82
N ALA A 279 -6.47 -11.13 13.73
CA ALA A 279 -6.01 -12.11 14.71
C ALA A 279 -4.48 -12.28 14.70
N LEU A 280 -3.84 -12.24 13.53
CA LEU A 280 -2.37 -12.24 13.42
C LEU A 280 -1.78 -10.95 14.01
N ALA A 281 -2.43 -9.81 13.82
CA ALA A 281 -1.98 -8.55 14.41
C ALA A 281 -2.00 -8.59 15.94
N VAL A 282 -3.03 -9.18 16.54
CA VAL A 282 -3.10 -9.41 17.99
C VAL A 282 -1.97 -10.33 18.43
N GLU A 283 -1.78 -11.45 17.74
CA GLU A 283 -0.72 -12.42 18.02
C GLU A 283 0.67 -11.76 18.01
N LEU A 284 1.03 -11.08 16.93
CA LEU A 284 2.36 -10.50 16.75
C LEU A 284 2.65 -9.33 17.71
N SER A 285 1.65 -8.51 17.99
CA SER A 285 1.82 -7.32 18.84
C SER A 285 1.62 -7.60 20.33
N GLY A 286 0.91 -8.67 20.68
CA GLY A 286 0.44 -8.93 22.04
C GLY A 286 -0.62 -7.93 22.54
N ARG A 287 -1.22 -7.14 21.63
CA ARG A 287 -2.18 -6.07 21.95
C ARG A 287 -3.59 -6.51 21.59
N PRO A 288 -4.52 -6.71 22.54
CA PRO A 288 -5.91 -7.12 22.26
C PRO A 288 -6.62 -6.14 21.30
N ALA A 289 -6.33 -4.85 21.41
CA ALA A 289 -6.91 -3.78 20.59
C ALA A 289 -6.18 -3.58 19.22
N ALA A 290 -5.24 -4.45 18.82
CA ALA A 290 -4.45 -4.26 17.60
C ALA A 290 -5.33 -4.16 16.34
N ARG A 291 -6.43 -4.93 16.26
CA ARG A 291 -7.38 -4.85 15.16
C ARG A 291 -7.99 -3.45 15.01
N GLN A 292 -8.50 -2.92 16.12
CA GLN A 292 -9.09 -1.57 16.12
C GLN A 292 -8.04 -0.50 15.81
N ALA A 293 -6.83 -0.65 16.34
CA ALA A 293 -5.73 0.27 16.04
C ALA A 293 -5.35 0.26 14.54
N LEU A 294 -5.37 -0.91 13.87
CA LEU A 294 -5.17 -0.98 12.42
C LEU A 294 -6.30 -0.33 11.63
N ASP A 295 -7.56 -0.48 12.08
CA ASP A 295 -8.68 0.23 11.48
C ASP A 295 -8.54 1.75 11.60
N ASP A 296 -8.14 2.25 12.76
CA ASP A 296 -7.91 3.66 13.02
C ASP A 296 -6.75 4.21 12.17
N LEU A 297 -5.65 3.46 12.08
CA LEU A 297 -4.53 3.78 11.21
C LEU A 297 -4.93 3.84 9.73
N GLY A 298 -5.72 2.86 9.26
CA GLY A 298 -6.23 2.83 7.89
C GLY A 298 -7.08 4.07 7.56
N ARG A 299 -7.90 4.53 8.53
CA ARG A 299 -8.68 5.76 8.36
C ARG A 299 -7.81 7.01 8.29
N ARG A 300 -6.72 7.07 9.06
CA ARG A 300 -5.85 8.26 9.16
C ARG A 300 -4.79 8.36 8.07
N THR A 301 -4.34 7.25 7.49
CA THR A 301 -3.12 7.26 6.68
C THR A 301 -3.27 6.78 5.25
N SER A 302 -4.37 6.14 4.87
CA SER A 302 -4.57 5.46 3.58
C SER A 302 -3.50 4.41 3.21
N LEU A 303 -2.54 4.12 4.12
CA LEU A 303 -1.48 3.12 3.92
C LEU A 303 -1.93 1.71 4.27
N LEU A 304 -3.02 1.62 5.00
CA LEU A 304 -3.72 0.41 5.36
C LEU A 304 -5.12 0.47 4.77
N GLN A 305 -5.51 -0.56 4.05
CA GLN A 305 -6.84 -0.67 3.47
C GLN A 305 -7.48 -1.96 3.95
N ARG A 306 -8.77 -1.94 4.31
CA ARG A 306 -9.51 -3.17 4.59
C ARG A 306 -9.57 -4.03 3.33
N CYS A 307 -9.30 -5.32 3.47
CA CYS A 307 -9.43 -6.28 2.38
C CYS A 307 -10.90 -6.45 2.00
N ARG A 308 -11.22 -6.34 0.71
CA ARG A 308 -12.62 -6.47 0.24
C ARG A 308 -13.19 -7.88 0.40
N ARG A 309 -12.33 -8.92 0.43
CA ARG A 309 -12.75 -10.34 0.46
C ARG A 309 -12.74 -10.96 1.86
N HIS A 310 -12.12 -10.31 2.84
CA HIS A 310 -12.00 -10.80 4.20
C HIS A 310 -12.25 -9.64 5.17
N GLU A 311 -13.36 -9.68 5.90
CA GLU A 311 -13.80 -8.59 6.78
C GLU A 311 -12.78 -8.22 7.88
N ASP A 312 -11.94 -9.17 8.26
CA ASP A 312 -10.94 -9.02 9.32
C ASP A 312 -9.50 -9.02 8.80
N CYS A 313 -9.25 -8.37 7.68
CA CYS A 313 -7.93 -8.31 7.09
C CYS A 313 -7.61 -6.89 6.60
N HIS A 314 -6.39 -6.44 6.86
CA HIS A 314 -5.86 -5.19 6.35
C HIS A 314 -4.78 -5.46 5.31
N ARG A 315 -4.85 -4.77 4.18
CA ARG A 315 -3.77 -4.73 3.20
C ARG A 315 -2.87 -3.54 3.52
N MET A 316 -1.61 -3.82 3.77
CA MET A 316 -0.57 -2.82 3.96
C MET A 316 0.09 -2.47 2.64
N ASP A 317 0.44 -1.20 2.44
CA ASP A 317 1.18 -0.78 1.26
C ASP A 317 2.53 -1.52 1.18
N PRO A 318 2.91 -2.10 0.01
CA PRO A 318 4.16 -2.85 -0.14
C PRO A 318 5.42 -2.03 0.15
N LEU A 319 5.41 -0.71 -0.12
CA LEU A 319 6.51 0.19 0.22
C LEU A 319 6.70 0.29 1.73
N LEU A 320 5.59 0.43 2.47
CA LEU A 320 5.61 0.47 3.93
C LEU A 320 6.13 -0.85 4.51
N VAL A 321 5.69 -2.00 3.97
CA VAL A 321 6.20 -3.31 4.40
C VAL A 321 7.72 -3.40 4.24
N ARG A 322 8.26 -2.94 3.11
CA ARG A 322 9.72 -2.94 2.85
C ARG A 322 10.47 -1.99 3.77
N LEU A 323 9.97 -0.79 3.97
CA LEU A 323 10.54 0.18 4.90
C LEU A 323 10.64 -0.42 6.31
N LEU A 324 9.54 -0.96 6.81
CA LEU A 324 9.46 -1.57 8.13
C LEU A 324 10.39 -2.80 8.25
N ALA A 325 10.56 -3.57 7.17
CA ALA A 325 11.50 -4.68 7.13
C ALA A 325 12.95 -4.20 7.29
N GLY A 326 13.34 -3.11 6.62
CA GLY A 326 14.68 -2.52 6.71
C GLY A 326 15.01 -1.96 8.10
N ARG A 327 14.01 -1.55 8.88
CA ARG A 327 14.18 -1.01 10.24
C ARG A 327 14.30 -2.06 11.34
N ARG A 328 13.92 -3.30 11.06
CA ARG A 328 13.96 -4.38 12.06
C ARG A 328 15.37 -4.97 12.17
N SER A 329 15.81 -5.22 13.41
CA SER A 329 16.99 -6.04 13.61
C SER A 329 16.74 -7.49 13.14
N ALA A 330 17.78 -8.18 12.69
CA ALA A 330 17.69 -9.58 12.26
C ALA A 330 17.06 -10.48 13.34
N GLY A 331 17.40 -10.27 14.61
CA GLY A 331 16.85 -11.02 15.74
C GLY A 331 15.35 -10.76 15.95
N SER A 332 14.91 -9.51 15.84
CA SER A 332 13.49 -9.16 15.92
C SER A 332 12.70 -9.73 14.75
N SER A 333 13.24 -9.62 13.55
CA SER A 333 12.63 -10.17 12.32
C SER A 333 12.40 -11.69 12.46
N ARG A 334 13.43 -12.44 12.88
CA ARG A 334 13.33 -13.91 13.07
C ARG A 334 12.25 -14.29 14.09
N ARG A 335 12.21 -13.60 15.24
CA ARG A 335 11.18 -13.87 16.26
C ARG A 335 9.76 -13.65 15.75
N LEU A 336 9.54 -12.55 15.07
CA LEU A 336 8.23 -12.21 14.52
C LEU A 336 7.82 -13.20 13.42
N HIS A 337 8.74 -13.56 12.53
CA HIS A 337 8.48 -14.57 11.50
C HIS A 337 8.19 -15.95 12.10
N ARG A 338 8.90 -16.36 13.15
CA ARG A 338 8.59 -17.63 13.85
C ARG A 338 7.17 -17.60 14.42
N ARG A 339 6.78 -16.56 15.17
CA ARG A 339 5.43 -16.42 15.70
C ARG A 339 4.36 -16.41 14.61
N ALA A 340 4.61 -15.70 13.50
CA ALA A 340 3.70 -15.71 12.36
C ALA A 340 3.57 -17.11 11.74
N GLY A 341 4.68 -17.85 11.64
CA GLY A 341 4.69 -19.22 11.14
C GLY A 341 3.92 -20.17 12.04
N GLU A 342 4.13 -20.12 13.34
CA GLU A 342 3.40 -20.92 14.34
C GLU A 342 1.89 -20.63 14.28
N TRP A 343 1.51 -19.35 14.19
CA TRP A 343 0.11 -18.96 14.06
C TRP A 343 -0.51 -19.43 12.73
N CYS A 344 0.22 -19.38 11.62
CA CYS A 344 -0.22 -19.91 10.34
C CYS A 344 -0.39 -21.43 10.38
N ALA A 345 0.53 -22.15 11.04
CA ALA A 345 0.45 -23.61 11.18
C ALA A 345 -0.77 -24.04 11.99
N ALA A 346 -1.07 -23.33 13.09
CA ALA A 346 -2.26 -23.58 13.89
C ALA A 346 -3.58 -23.30 13.14
N GLY A 347 -3.55 -22.50 12.07
CA GLY A 347 -4.72 -22.13 11.25
C GLY A 347 -4.77 -22.82 9.88
N ASP A 348 -4.18 -24.00 9.71
CA ASP A 348 -4.12 -24.80 8.46
C ASP A 348 -3.58 -24.05 7.23
N ARG A 349 -2.72 -23.05 7.44
CA ARG A 349 -2.07 -22.28 6.37
C ARG A 349 -0.62 -22.70 6.20
N SER A 350 -0.42 -23.96 5.85
CA SER A 350 0.86 -24.65 5.81
C SER A 350 1.92 -23.98 4.89
N VAL A 351 1.50 -23.45 3.74
CA VAL A 351 2.41 -22.74 2.82
C VAL A 351 2.92 -21.43 3.43
N ASP A 352 2.02 -20.63 4.01
CA ASP A 352 2.41 -19.38 4.67
C ASP A 352 3.24 -19.66 5.93
N ALA A 353 2.89 -20.68 6.69
CA ALA A 353 3.65 -21.15 7.84
C ALA A 353 5.09 -21.50 7.44
N ALA A 354 5.25 -22.31 6.40
CA ALA A 354 6.54 -22.73 5.91
C ALA A 354 7.41 -21.55 5.44
N ILE A 355 6.82 -20.59 4.73
CA ILE A 355 7.52 -19.39 4.27
C ILE A 355 8.01 -18.56 5.46
N HIS A 356 7.16 -18.35 6.46
CA HIS A 356 7.53 -17.58 7.65
C HIS A 356 8.61 -18.28 8.47
N LEU A 357 8.48 -19.59 8.74
CA LEU A 357 9.46 -20.36 9.50
C LEU A 357 10.82 -20.43 8.77
N ALA A 358 10.80 -20.63 7.46
CA ALA A 358 12.03 -20.61 6.65
C ALA A 358 12.69 -19.21 6.65
N THR A 359 11.91 -18.12 6.63
CA THR A 359 12.42 -16.75 6.76
C THR A 359 13.02 -16.52 8.16
N ALA A 360 12.50 -17.19 9.19
CA ALA A 360 13.08 -17.21 10.53
C ALA A 360 14.35 -18.07 10.64
N LEU A 361 14.72 -18.77 9.55
CA LEU A 361 15.79 -19.78 9.49
C LEU A 361 15.51 -21.03 10.35
N ASP A 362 14.25 -21.30 10.61
CA ASP A 362 13.76 -22.46 11.37
C ASP A 362 13.38 -23.56 10.37
N TRP A 363 14.42 -24.14 9.75
CA TRP A 363 14.29 -25.03 8.60
C TRP A 363 13.56 -26.34 8.90
N PRO A 364 13.79 -27.03 10.05
CA PRO A 364 13.08 -28.26 10.36
C PRO A 364 11.56 -28.02 10.51
N GLU A 365 11.16 -26.96 11.22
CA GLU A 365 9.76 -26.59 11.41
C GLU A 365 9.13 -26.11 10.11
N ALA A 366 9.87 -25.38 9.26
CA ALA A 366 9.42 -24.98 7.94
C ALA A 366 9.11 -26.17 7.03
N ALA A 367 10.01 -27.16 7.00
CA ALA A 367 9.84 -28.40 6.25
C ALA A 367 8.67 -29.22 6.82
N SER A 368 8.58 -29.31 8.15
CA SER A 368 7.47 -29.98 8.85
C SER A 368 6.12 -29.36 8.50
N ALA A 369 6.02 -28.05 8.42
CA ALA A 369 4.79 -27.34 8.02
C ALA A 369 4.35 -27.70 6.59
N LEU A 370 5.30 -27.81 5.62
CA LEU A 370 4.97 -28.21 4.26
C LEU A 370 4.56 -29.68 4.16
N VAL A 371 5.29 -30.58 4.83
CA VAL A 371 5.02 -32.01 4.78
C VAL A 371 3.72 -32.35 5.47
N ASN A 372 3.55 -31.92 6.72
CA ASN A 372 2.35 -32.22 7.51
C ASN A 372 1.09 -31.53 6.96
N GLY A 373 1.24 -30.40 6.27
CA GLY A 373 0.16 -29.69 5.58
C GLY A 373 -0.09 -30.20 4.15
N TYR A 374 0.49 -31.32 3.73
CA TYR A 374 0.34 -31.90 2.38
C TYR A 374 0.68 -30.93 1.24
N ALA A 375 1.60 -29.99 1.48
CA ALA A 375 1.87 -28.87 0.59
C ALA A 375 3.17 -29.00 -0.22
N VAL A 376 3.90 -30.13 -0.15
CA VAL A 376 5.19 -30.35 -0.84
C VAL A 376 5.04 -30.23 -2.37
N ALA A 377 3.91 -30.67 -2.92
CA ALA A 377 3.64 -30.57 -4.36
C ALA A 377 3.65 -29.11 -4.89
N HIS A 378 3.37 -28.12 -4.03
CA HIS A 378 3.45 -26.71 -4.39
C HIS A 378 4.87 -26.21 -4.70
N LEU A 379 5.92 -26.97 -4.34
CA LEU A 379 7.30 -26.66 -4.75
C LEU A 379 7.52 -26.87 -6.26
N SER A 380 6.82 -27.84 -6.86
CA SER A 380 7.01 -28.21 -8.27
C SER A 380 6.00 -27.56 -9.21
N ALA A 381 4.81 -27.13 -8.72
CA ALA A 381 3.73 -26.61 -9.54
C ALA A 381 2.83 -25.66 -8.78
N GLY A 382 2.11 -24.80 -9.53
CA GLY A 382 1.09 -23.91 -8.99
C GLY A 382 1.60 -22.47 -8.69
N PRO A 383 0.69 -21.60 -8.26
CA PRO A 383 0.98 -20.16 -8.09
C PRO A 383 1.99 -19.85 -6.97
N GLN A 384 2.16 -20.76 -6.01
CA GLN A 384 3.07 -20.60 -4.87
C GLN A 384 4.50 -21.11 -5.15
N ALA A 385 4.72 -21.88 -6.23
CA ALA A 385 5.98 -22.56 -6.51
C ALA A 385 7.16 -21.60 -6.51
N ARG A 386 7.07 -20.49 -7.24
CA ARG A 386 8.16 -19.50 -7.33
C ARG A 386 8.53 -18.92 -5.96
N ARG A 387 7.54 -18.62 -5.13
CA ARG A 387 7.73 -18.03 -3.79
C ARG A 387 8.38 -19.04 -2.84
N LEU A 388 7.90 -20.27 -2.84
CA LEU A 388 8.46 -21.36 -2.04
C LEU A 388 9.90 -21.69 -2.46
N LEU A 389 10.16 -21.85 -3.76
CA LEU A 389 11.50 -22.10 -4.28
C LEU A 389 12.48 -20.98 -3.94
N ALA A 390 12.07 -19.71 -4.02
CA ALA A 390 12.91 -18.58 -3.66
C ALA A 390 13.38 -18.66 -2.20
N VAL A 391 12.49 -19.06 -1.29
CA VAL A 391 12.81 -19.18 0.14
C VAL A 391 13.60 -20.45 0.44
N PHE A 392 13.11 -21.62 0.02
CA PHE A 392 13.74 -22.92 0.33
C PHE A 392 15.06 -23.17 -0.41
N SER A 393 15.36 -22.35 -1.42
CA SER A 393 16.68 -22.35 -2.07
C SER A 393 17.84 -22.00 -1.14
N GLY A 394 17.56 -21.34 -0.02
CA GLY A 394 18.53 -21.03 1.02
C GLY A 394 18.65 -22.10 2.11
N MET A 395 17.88 -23.19 2.03
CA MET A 395 17.89 -24.24 3.03
C MET A 395 19.22 -25.02 3.02
N PRO A 396 19.90 -25.16 4.17
CA PRO A 396 21.15 -25.94 4.25
C PRO A 396 20.92 -27.40 3.87
N PRO A 397 21.84 -28.03 3.09
CA PRO A 397 21.68 -29.39 2.60
C PRO A 397 21.72 -30.46 3.70
N ASP A 398 22.27 -30.12 4.86
CA ASP A 398 22.39 -30.96 6.06
C ASP A 398 21.29 -30.68 7.11
N SER A 399 20.25 -29.95 6.74
CA SER A 399 19.11 -29.65 7.64
C SER A 399 18.52 -30.96 8.21
N ARG A 400 18.22 -30.93 9.53
CA ARG A 400 17.86 -32.15 10.28
C ARG A 400 16.46 -32.66 9.96
N GLY A 401 16.28 -34.01 10.06
CA GLY A 401 14.97 -34.69 10.00
C GLY A 401 14.53 -35.11 8.58
N ALA A 402 13.70 -36.14 8.51
CA ALA A 402 13.18 -36.72 7.27
C ALA A 402 12.37 -35.69 6.44
N GLN A 403 11.56 -34.84 7.12
CA GLN A 403 10.80 -33.79 6.43
C GLN A 403 11.73 -32.80 5.73
N SER A 404 12.84 -32.42 6.36
CA SER A 404 13.84 -31.54 5.73
C SER A 404 14.46 -32.15 4.50
N ALA A 405 14.80 -33.42 4.58
CA ALA A 405 15.42 -34.16 3.46
C ALA A 405 14.45 -34.29 2.27
N VAL A 406 13.15 -34.60 2.51
CA VAL A 406 12.18 -34.71 1.40
C VAL A 406 11.87 -33.35 0.77
N VAL A 407 11.85 -32.27 1.54
CA VAL A 407 11.67 -30.89 1.01
C VAL A 407 12.89 -30.50 0.15
N LEU A 408 14.12 -30.81 0.61
CA LEU A 408 15.35 -30.60 -0.20
C LEU A 408 15.34 -31.41 -1.50
N ALA A 409 14.83 -32.63 -1.46
CA ALA A 409 14.64 -33.45 -2.66
C ALA A 409 13.65 -32.81 -3.63
N ALA A 410 12.49 -32.32 -3.13
CA ALA A 410 11.49 -31.66 -3.95
C ALA A 410 12.01 -30.35 -4.57
N VAL A 411 12.83 -29.58 -3.83
CA VAL A 411 13.50 -28.38 -4.35
C VAL A 411 14.51 -28.76 -5.45
N ALA A 412 15.30 -29.84 -5.28
CA ALA A 412 16.24 -30.32 -6.28
C ALA A 412 15.49 -30.78 -7.54
N VAL A 413 14.39 -31.53 -7.40
CA VAL A 413 13.49 -31.90 -8.52
C VAL A 413 13.01 -30.68 -9.28
N ALA A 414 12.52 -29.65 -8.58
CA ALA A 414 12.03 -28.43 -9.23
C ALA A 414 13.13 -27.65 -9.96
N ARG A 415 14.40 -27.86 -9.59
CA ARG A 415 15.59 -27.28 -10.25
C ARG A 415 16.17 -28.17 -11.38
N GLY A 416 15.66 -29.37 -11.54
CA GLY A 416 16.18 -30.33 -12.51
C GLY A 416 17.45 -31.07 -12.07
N ASP A 417 17.81 -31.06 -10.78
CA ASP A 417 19.00 -31.70 -10.23
C ASP A 417 18.64 -33.11 -9.69
N ALA A 418 18.72 -34.10 -10.58
CA ALA A 418 18.34 -35.48 -10.27
C ALA A 418 19.30 -36.13 -9.24
N GLU A 419 20.60 -35.81 -9.26
CA GLU A 419 21.59 -36.40 -8.36
C GLU A 419 21.35 -35.95 -6.90
N VAL A 420 21.18 -34.65 -6.69
CA VAL A 420 20.86 -34.10 -5.37
C VAL A 420 19.51 -34.62 -4.90
N ALA A 421 18.53 -34.72 -5.79
CA ALA A 421 17.20 -35.22 -5.44
C ALA A 421 17.26 -36.68 -4.96
N ALA A 422 17.98 -37.56 -5.69
CA ALA A 422 18.13 -38.96 -5.31
C ALA A 422 18.85 -39.09 -3.95
N LYS A 423 19.93 -38.35 -3.74
CA LYS A 423 20.68 -38.35 -2.47
C LYS A 423 19.78 -37.92 -1.28
N GLN A 424 19.00 -36.88 -1.45
CA GLN A 424 18.14 -36.40 -0.36
C GLN A 424 16.93 -37.30 -0.11
N LEU A 425 16.38 -37.97 -1.14
CA LEU A 425 15.38 -39.02 -0.96
C LEU A 425 15.88 -40.20 -0.16
N GLY A 426 17.06 -40.75 -0.52
CA GLY A 426 17.67 -41.84 0.25
C GLY A 426 17.90 -41.44 1.71
N ARG A 427 18.39 -40.25 1.96
CA ARG A 427 18.52 -39.74 3.33
C ARG A 427 17.16 -39.59 4.05
N ALA A 428 16.09 -39.18 3.37
CA ALA A 428 14.76 -39.11 3.97
C ALA A 428 14.24 -40.50 4.33
N GLU A 429 14.46 -41.52 3.49
CA GLU A 429 14.07 -42.90 3.73
C GLU A 429 14.82 -43.52 4.94
N GLU A 430 16.10 -43.20 5.13
CA GLU A 430 16.90 -43.62 6.30
C GLU A 430 16.37 -43.04 7.63
N LEU A 431 15.66 -41.88 7.59
CA LEU A 431 15.15 -41.20 8.76
C LEU A 431 13.62 -41.36 8.99
N VAL A 432 12.97 -42.23 8.22
CA VAL A 432 11.50 -42.44 8.33
C VAL A 432 11.10 -42.97 9.72
N ASP A 433 11.91 -43.87 10.29
CA ASP A 433 11.61 -44.50 11.59
C ASP A 433 11.69 -43.51 12.77
N ASP A 434 12.34 -42.37 12.59
CA ASP A 434 12.41 -41.29 13.60
C ASP A 434 11.15 -40.40 13.64
N VAL A 435 10.22 -40.61 12.69
CA VAL A 435 9.02 -39.75 12.56
C VAL A 435 7.84 -40.32 13.37
N PRO A 436 7.15 -39.52 14.17
CA PRO A 436 5.99 -39.97 14.93
C PRO A 436 4.88 -40.56 14.04
N PRO A 437 4.18 -41.61 14.49
CA PRO A 437 3.18 -42.33 13.69
C PRO A 437 2.05 -41.43 13.12
N ASP A 438 1.67 -40.39 13.84
CA ASP A 438 0.66 -39.42 13.43
C ASP A 438 1.11 -38.57 12.21
N ARG A 439 2.41 -38.48 11.94
CA ARG A 439 3.01 -37.73 10.83
C ARG A 439 3.56 -38.64 9.70
N ALA A 440 3.61 -39.94 9.92
CA ALA A 440 4.19 -40.89 8.96
C ALA A 440 3.43 -40.89 7.62
N GLY A 441 2.09 -40.76 7.62
CA GLY A 441 1.30 -40.71 6.40
C GLY A 441 1.59 -39.48 5.52
N ALA A 442 1.77 -38.32 6.15
CA ALA A 442 2.12 -37.09 5.43
C ALA A 442 3.53 -37.16 4.82
N LEU A 443 4.49 -37.76 5.56
CA LEU A 443 5.85 -37.96 5.05
C LEU A 443 5.85 -38.97 3.89
N ALA A 444 5.10 -40.08 4.00
CA ALA A 444 5.01 -41.08 2.94
C ALA A 444 4.49 -40.47 1.62
N LEU A 445 3.44 -39.64 1.71
CA LEU A 445 2.93 -38.92 0.53
C LEU A 445 3.99 -37.94 -0.03
N ALA A 446 4.70 -37.23 0.82
CA ALA A 446 5.72 -36.28 0.38
C ALA A 446 6.88 -36.98 -0.31
N LEU A 447 7.31 -38.16 0.17
CA LEU A 447 8.30 -39.06 -0.47
C LEU A 447 7.82 -39.53 -1.84
N ALA A 448 6.56 -39.98 -1.94
CA ALA A 448 5.97 -40.41 -3.21
C ALA A 448 5.95 -39.25 -4.24
N VAL A 449 5.54 -38.03 -3.81
CA VAL A 449 5.54 -36.85 -4.68
C VAL A 449 6.92 -36.47 -5.19
N ALA A 450 7.92 -36.46 -4.30
CA ALA A 450 9.31 -36.15 -4.68
C ALA A 450 9.93 -37.27 -5.54
N GLY A 451 9.64 -38.55 -5.22
CA GLY A 451 10.07 -39.72 -5.98
C GLY A 451 9.50 -39.74 -7.40
N ALA A 452 8.19 -39.48 -7.56
CA ALA A 452 7.56 -39.34 -8.88
C ALA A 452 8.16 -38.19 -9.70
N GLY A 453 8.52 -37.09 -9.04
CA GLY A 453 9.23 -35.97 -9.67
C GLY A 453 10.61 -36.36 -10.16
N LEU A 454 11.37 -37.10 -9.35
CA LEU A 454 12.70 -37.62 -9.72
C LEU A 454 12.62 -38.62 -10.88
N ALA A 455 11.70 -39.59 -10.83
CA ALA A 455 11.49 -40.56 -11.90
C ALA A 455 11.19 -39.89 -13.24
N ARG A 456 10.41 -38.83 -13.23
CA ARG A 456 10.12 -38.01 -14.42
C ARG A 456 11.37 -37.31 -14.97
N LEU A 457 12.25 -36.81 -14.10
CA LEU A 457 13.52 -36.19 -14.51
C LEU A 457 14.49 -37.16 -15.09
N SER A 458 14.57 -38.39 -14.54
CA SER A 458 15.46 -39.43 -14.97
C SER A 458 15.00 -40.21 -16.23
N GLY A 459 13.75 -39.96 -16.70
CA GLY A 459 13.14 -40.69 -17.81
C GLY A 459 12.75 -42.12 -17.48
N ASP A 460 12.68 -42.48 -16.20
CA ASP A 460 12.37 -43.83 -15.71
C ASP A 460 10.83 -43.94 -15.51
N ALA A 461 10.18 -44.48 -16.56
CA ALA A 461 8.71 -44.59 -16.59
C ALA A 461 8.18 -45.63 -15.58
N ASP A 462 8.95 -46.65 -15.25
CA ASP A 462 8.53 -47.73 -14.34
C ASP A 462 8.50 -47.25 -12.89
N ARG A 463 9.50 -46.49 -12.43
CA ARG A 463 9.50 -45.85 -11.12
C ARG A 463 8.44 -44.76 -10.98
N ALA A 464 8.07 -44.09 -12.06
CA ALA A 464 6.98 -43.10 -12.04
C ALA A 464 5.60 -43.77 -11.81
N MET A 465 5.43 -45.00 -12.19
CA MET A 465 4.20 -45.78 -11.99
C MET A 465 4.09 -46.39 -10.58
N GLU A 466 5.21 -46.81 -9.97
CA GLU A 466 5.24 -47.35 -8.60
C GLU A 466 4.89 -46.26 -7.51
N ALA A 467 5.11 -45.01 -7.82
CA ALA A 467 4.84 -43.88 -6.92
C ALA A 467 3.37 -43.37 -6.97
N ARG A 468 2.48 -44.02 -7.73
CA ARG A 468 1.02 -43.74 -7.79
C ARG A 468 0.26 -44.49 -6.74
#